data_26c274dceb0abc6b2be54ea0e2dfabaf
#
_entry.id   26c274dceb0abc6b2be54ea0e2dfabaf
#
_cell.length_a   1.000
_cell.length_b   1.000
_cell.length_c   1.000
_cell.angle_alpha   90.00
_cell.angle_beta   90.00
_cell.angle_gamma   90.00
#
_symmetry.space_group_name_H-M   'P 1'
#
loop_
_entity.id
_entity.type
_entity.pdbx_description
1 polymer ?
#
loop_
_entity_poly.entity_id
_entity_poly.type
_entity_poly.pdbx_seq_one_letter_code
_entity_poly.pdbx_strand_id
1 'polypeptide(L)'
;MQTLRLGGQHDTEIVLDLCFACHGIWFDRRENLLLSPDGVLTLFRTLHAHRDDPQLPLKEHMACPRCRQALVRGTDRTISGAYAGHRCPRQHGHFSTFPAFMVEKGFVRPLAPAEVQALARTLRVIHCSSCGAPVDLRQHHACPYCRSAFSLLDPDAVTQAMQRYQERSEQQA
;
A
#
# COMPACT_ATOMS: atom_id res chain seq x y z
N MET A 1 -10.75 -12.76 -5.48
CA MET A 1 -10.29 -12.05 -4.27
C MET A 1 -10.68 -12.88 -3.07
N GLN A 2 -9.90 -12.82 -2.01
CA GLN A 2 -10.17 -13.50 -0.74
C GLN A 2 -10.62 -12.46 0.28
N THR A 3 -11.58 -12.82 1.11
CA THR A 3 -12.11 -11.93 2.14
C THR A 3 -11.34 -12.11 3.44
N LEU A 4 -10.91 -11.02 4.04
CA LEU A 4 -10.21 -10.99 5.34
C LEU A 4 -11.02 -10.15 6.33
N ARG A 5 -11.27 -10.71 7.52
CA ARG A 5 -11.94 -10.01 8.64
C ARG A 5 -10.92 -9.47 9.60
N LEU A 6 -11.03 -8.19 9.94
CA LEU A 6 -10.08 -7.47 10.78
C LEU A 6 -10.80 -6.63 11.82
N GLY A 7 -10.11 -6.35 12.93
CA GLY A 7 -10.62 -5.41 13.92
C GLY A 7 -10.67 -3.98 13.36
N GLY A 8 -11.81 -3.34 13.55
CA GLY A 8 -12.01 -1.93 13.30
C GLY A 8 -11.97 -1.11 14.58
N GLN A 9 -12.04 0.21 14.47
CA GLN A 9 -12.18 1.11 15.60
C GLN A 9 -13.56 0.92 16.28
N HIS A 10 -13.63 1.19 17.56
CA HIS A 10 -14.88 1.08 18.36
C HIS A 10 -15.53 -0.32 18.29
N ASP A 11 -14.70 -1.37 18.40
CA ASP A 11 -15.13 -2.78 18.37
C ASP A 11 -15.93 -3.18 17.11
N THR A 12 -15.72 -2.47 16.00
CA THR A 12 -16.31 -2.84 14.71
C THR A 12 -15.49 -3.90 13.99
N GLU A 13 -16.11 -4.64 13.10
CA GLU A 13 -15.44 -5.55 12.18
C GLU A 13 -15.31 -4.90 10.80
N ILE A 14 -14.11 -4.95 10.23
CA ILE A 14 -13.82 -4.52 8.86
C ILE A 14 -13.60 -5.77 8.00
N VAL A 15 -14.22 -5.81 6.84
CA VAL A 15 -14.16 -6.95 5.91
C VAL A 15 -13.53 -6.49 4.61
N LEU A 16 -12.28 -6.86 4.38
CA LEU A 16 -11.52 -6.46 3.20
C LEU A 16 -11.48 -7.57 2.15
N ASP A 17 -11.42 -7.17 0.89
CA ASP A 17 -11.19 -8.06 -0.24
C ASP A 17 -9.73 -7.96 -0.71
N LEU A 18 -8.98 -9.06 -0.59
CA LEU A 18 -7.57 -9.18 -0.97
C LEU A 18 -7.40 -9.99 -2.25
N CYS A 19 -6.44 -9.61 -3.07
CA CYS A 19 -5.99 -10.38 -4.20
C CYS A 19 -4.48 -10.62 -4.08
N PHE A 20 -4.08 -11.82 -3.65
CA PHE A 20 -2.66 -12.17 -3.56
C PHE A 20 -2.00 -12.31 -4.92
N ALA A 21 -2.77 -12.63 -5.98
CA ALA A 21 -2.21 -12.73 -7.33
C ALA A 21 -1.77 -11.37 -7.92
N CYS A 22 -2.48 -10.27 -7.62
CA CYS A 22 -2.09 -8.94 -8.08
C CYS A 22 -1.60 -8.02 -6.96
N HIS A 23 -1.45 -8.56 -5.74
CA HIS A 23 -1.07 -7.82 -4.53
C HIS A 23 -1.95 -6.58 -4.31
N GLY A 24 -3.26 -6.74 -4.46
CA GLY A 24 -4.24 -5.68 -4.36
C GLY A 24 -5.20 -5.83 -3.20
N ILE A 25 -5.71 -4.70 -2.72
CA ILE A 25 -6.71 -4.59 -1.66
C ILE A 25 -7.84 -3.71 -2.17
N TRP A 26 -9.08 -4.14 -2.00
CA TRP A 26 -10.22 -3.27 -2.11
C TRP A 26 -10.67 -2.85 -0.71
N PHE A 27 -10.72 -1.55 -0.50
CA PHE A 27 -11.32 -0.92 0.67
C PHE A 27 -12.66 -0.31 0.27
N ASP A 28 -13.72 -0.69 0.95
CA ASP A 28 -14.96 0.06 0.89
C ASP A 28 -14.78 1.45 1.52
N ARG A 29 -15.79 2.31 1.39
CA ARG A 29 -15.67 3.70 1.82
C ARG A 29 -15.18 3.82 3.27
N ARG A 30 -13.99 4.43 3.44
CA ARG A 30 -13.34 4.72 4.73
C ARG A 30 -12.79 3.51 5.50
N GLU A 31 -12.89 2.29 5.02
CA GLU A 31 -12.41 1.11 5.75
C GLU A 31 -10.93 1.20 6.10
N ASN A 32 -10.11 1.74 5.20
CA ASN A 32 -8.68 1.95 5.48
C ASN A 32 -8.40 2.88 6.68
N LEU A 33 -9.32 3.82 6.97
CA LEU A 33 -9.23 4.74 8.09
C LEU A 33 -9.84 4.16 9.36
N LEU A 34 -10.77 3.22 9.23
CA LEU A 34 -11.51 2.62 10.33
C LEU A 34 -10.84 1.36 10.90
N LEU A 35 -9.76 0.87 10.29
CA LEU A 35 -8.97 -0.21 10.85
C LEU A 35 -8.46 0.18 12.25
N SER A 36 -8.62 -0.73 13.21
CA SER A 36 -7.97 -0.58 14.52
C SER A 36 -6.45 -0.73 14.38
N PRO A 37 -5.65 -0.26 15.34
CA PRO A 37 -4.21 -0.51 15.35
C PRO A 37 -3.86 -2.00 15.21
N ASP A 38 -4.57 -2.88 15.91
CA ASP A 38 -4.38 -4.33 15.79
C ASP A 38 -4.81 -4.87 14.42
N GLY A 39 -5.91 -4.33 13.87
CA GLY A 39 -6.33 -4.65 12.49
C GLY A 39 -5.27 -4.29 11.46
N VAL A 40 -4.60 -3.13 11.60
CA VAL A 40 -3.47 -2.73 10.74
C VAL A 40 -2.31 -3.71 10.89
N LEU A 41 -1.95 -4.10 12.12
CA LEU A 41 -0.86 -5.06 12.36
C LEU A 41 -1.16 -6.45 11.78
N THR A 42 -2.39 -6.90 11.95
CA THR A 42 -2.84 -8.20 11.39
C THR A 42 -2.79 -8.18 9.87
N LEU A 43 -3.28 -7.10 9.25
CA LEU A 43 -3.20 -6.93 7.79
C LEU A 43 -1.73 -6.89 7.33
N PHE A 44 -0.87 -6.11 8.00
CA PHE A 44 0.55 -6.07 7.68
C PHE A 44 1.19 -7.47 7.69
N ARG A 45 0.97 -8.25 8.75
CA ARG A 45 1.53 -9.62 8.84
C ARG A 45 1.04 -10.52 7.72
N THR A 46 -0.24 -10.44 7.40
CA THR A 46 -0.86 -11.19 6.29
C THR A 46 -0.22 -10.83 4.96
N LEU A 47 -0.10 -9.53 4.64
CA LEU A 47 0.51 -9.08 3.39
C LEU A 47 2.01 -9.41 3.31
N HIS A 48 2.72 -9.25 4.43
CA HIS A 48 4.15 -9.55 4.51
C HIS A 48 4.46 -11.04 4.28
N ALA A 49 3.58 -11.93 4.74
CA ALA A 49 3.72 -13.37 4.48
C ALA A 49 3.63 -13.72 2.98
N HIS A 50 2.95 -12.90 2.19
CA HIS A 50 2.76 -13.06 0.74
C HIS A 50 3.64 -12.14 -0.12
N ARG A 51 4.62 -11.45 0.47
CA ARG A 51 5.45 -10.47 -0.24
C ARG A 51 6.27 -11.03 -1.39
N ASP A 52 6.67 -12.30 -1.29
CA ASP A 52 7.50 -13.01 -2.26
C ASP A 52 6.67 -13.81 -3.28
N ASP A 53 5.33 -13.79 -3.16
CA ASP A 53 4.46 -14.47 -4.10
C ASP A 53 4.57 -13.85 -5.51
N PRO A 54 4.51 -14.64 -6.58
CA PRO A 54 4.53 -14.12 -7.93
C PRO A 54 3.40 -13.13 -8.17
N GLN A 55 3.74 -11.91 -8.60
CA GLN A 55 2.78 -10.85 -8.83
C GLN A 55 2.38 -10.78 -10.30
N LEU A 56 1.08 -10.87 -10.58
CA LEU A 56 0.51 -10.54 -11.88
C LEU A 56 0.43 -9.03 -12.07
N PRO A 57 0.64 -8.51 -13.28
CA PRO A 57 0.50 -7.08 -13.56
C PRO A 57 -0.92 -6.61 -13.28
N LEU A 58 -1.05 -5.38 -12.80
CA LEU A 58 -2.35 -4.75 -12.64
C LEU A 58 -3.01 -4.56 -14.01
N LYS A 59 -4.32 -4.73 -14.06
CA LYS A 59 -5.09 -4.42 -15.27
C LYS A 59 -5.02 -2.92 -15.55
N GLU A 60 -4.83 -2.55 -16.80
CA GLU A 60 -4.83 -1.16 -17.24
C GLU A 60 -6.16 -0.45 -16.93
N HIS A 61 -7.26 -1.19 -17.07
CA HIS A 61 -8.59 -0.70 -16.74
C HIS A 61 -9.19 -1.53 -15.60
N MET A 62 -9.38 -0.89 -14.49
CA MET A 62 -10.04 -1.49 -13.31
C MET A 62 -11.41 -0.86 -13.12
N ALA A 63 -12.38 -1.68 -12.73
CA ALA A 63 -13.74 -1.24 -12.47
C ALA A 63 -14.11 -1.41 -11.00
N CYS A 64 -14.94 -0.51 -10.50
CA CYS A 64 -15.51 -0.60 -9.17
C CYS A 64 -16.34 -1.90 -9.02
N PRO A 65 -16.09 -2.73 -8.01
CA PRO A 65 -16.85 -3.97 -7.82
C PRO A 65 -18.35 -3.72 -7.53
N ARG A 66 -18.69 -2.54 -7.02
CA ARG A 66 -20.07 -2.19 -6.67
C ARG A 66 -20.88 -1.57 -7.81
N CYS A 67 -20.30 -0.64 -8.58
CA CYS A 67 -21.04 0.08 -9.63
C CYS A 67 -20.51 -0.12 -11.05
N ARG A 68 -19.44 -0.88 -11.21
CA ARG A 68 -18.77 -1.20 -12.48
C ARG A 68 -18.21 0.00 -13.25
N GLN A 69 -18.27 1.21 -12.70
CA GLN A 69 -17.60 2.35 -13.31
C GLN A 69 -16.08 2.21 -13.23
N ALA A 70 -15.39 2.74 -14.24
CA ALA A 70 -13.94 2.77 -14.27
C ALA A 70 -13.40 3.52 -13.03
N LEU A 71 -12.39 2.93 -12.39
CA LEU A 71 -11.72 3.57 -11.28
C LEU A 71 -10.82 4.70 -11.79
N VAL A 72 -10.79 5.81 -11.06
CA VAL A 72 -9.95 6.96 -11.33
C VAL A 72 -8.69 6.87 -10.48
N ARG A 73 -7.53 7.02 -11.14
CA ARG A 73 -6.25 7.05 -10.44
C ARG A 73 -6.11 8.34 -9.65
N GLY A 74 -5.68 8.22 -8.40
CA GLY A 74 -5.36 9.34 -7.52
C GLY A 74 -4.03 9.12 -6.82
N THR A 75 -3.49 10.19 -6.26
CA THR A 75 -2.27 10.14 -5.44
C THR A 75 -2.57 10.80 -4.11
N ASP A 76 -2.22 10.08 -3.03
CA ASP A 76 -2.26 10.60 -1.67
C ASP A 76 -0.85 10.72 -1.11
N ARG A 77 -0.71 11.46 -0.03
CA ARG A 77 0.57 11.69 0.63
C ARG A 77 0.45 11.48 2.12
N THR A 78 1.43 10.77 2.68
CA THR A 78 1.64 10.61 4.12
C THR A 78 3.02 11.09 4.53
N ILE A 79 3.33 11.01 5.81
CA ILE A 79 4.68 11.28 6.32
C ILE A 79 5.72 10.33 5.72
N SER A 80 5.32 9.12 5.34
CA SER A 80 6.20 8.11 4.73
C SER A 80 6.37 8.27 3.22
N GLY A 81 5.68 9.22 2.60
CA GLY A 81 5.77 9.50 1.17
C GLY A 81 4.43 9.58 0.45
N ALA A 82 4.49 9.71 -0.87
CA ALA A 82 3.32 9.66 -1.74
C ALA A 82 3.04 8.23 -2.19
N TYR A 83 1.77 7.89 -2.37
CA TYR A 83 1.34 6.61 -2.91
C TYR A 83 0.14 6.79 -3.85
N ALA A 84 0.03 5.90 -4.82
CA ALA A 84 -1.07 5.90 -5.77
C ALA A 84 -2.15 4.88 -5.37
N GLY A 85 -3.39 5.21 -5.70
CA GLY A 85 -4.53 4.32 -5.56
C GLY A 85 -5.53 4.58 -6.68
N HIS A 86 -6.56 3.75 -6.79
CA HIS A 86 -7.62 3.89 -7.78
C HIS A 86 -8.97 3.98 -7.06
N ARG A 87 -9.68 5.09 -7.22
CA ARG A 87 -10.90 5.40 -6.49
C ARG A 87 -12.13 5.30 -7.36
N CYS A 88 -13.22 4.84 -6.77
CA CYS A 88 -14.53 4.90 -7.41
C CYS A 88 -15.00 6.36 -7.46
N PRO A 89 -15.37 6.91 -8.65
CA PRO A 89 -15.90 8.27 -8.77
C PRO A 89 -17.21 8.48 -8.01
N ARG A 90 -17.95 7.39 -7.73
CA ARG A 90 -19.16 7.41 -6.87
C ARG A 90 -18.85 7.17 -5.39
N GLN A 91 -17.58 7.19 -4.97
CA GLN A 91 -17.17 7.06 -3.58
C GLN A 91 -17.55 5.72 -2.91
N HIS A 92 -17.70 4.63 -3.66
CA HIS A 92 -17.94 3.32 -3.06
C HIS A 92 -16.73 2.74 -2.35
N GLY A 93 -15.52 3.18 -2.72
CA GLY A 93 -14.28 2.72 -2.13
C GLY A 93 -13.09 2.96 -3.05
N HIS A 94 -11.97 2.31 -2.75
CA HIS A 94 -10.76 2.43 -3.54
C HIS A 94 -9.96 1.12 -3.55
N PHE A 95 -9.22 0.95 -4.63
CA PHE A 95 -8.22 -0.11 -4.77
C PHE A 95 -6.84 0.44 -4.40
N SER A 96 -6.13 -0.30 -3.56
CA SER A 96 -4.74 -0.03 -3.17
C SER A 96 -3.88 -1.26 -3.45
N THR A 97 -2.59 -1.07 -3.70
CA THR A 97 -1.64 -2.18 -3.74
C THR A 97 -1.10 -2.46 -2.34
N PHE A 98 -0.56 -3.67 -2.11
CA PHE A 98 0.12 -4.01 -0.86
C PHE A 98 1.23 -3.00 -0.53
N PRO A 99 2.14 -2.65 -1.48
CA PRO A 99 3.14 -1.64 -1.21
C PRO A 99 2.57 -0.25 -0.91
N ALA A 100 1.51 0.17 -1.60
CA ALA A 100 0.87 1.46 -1.33
C ALA A 100 0.27 1.51 0.09
N PHE A 101 -0.31 0.41 0.56
CA PHE A 101 -0.77 0.28 1.95
C PHE A 101 0.40 0.39 2.94
N MET A 102 1.57 -0.22 2.64
CA MET A 102 2.76 -0.10 3.49
C MET A 102 3.23 1.36 3.61
N VAL A 103 3.18 2.12 2.51
CA VAL A 103 3.47 3.58 2.53
C VAL A 103 2.42 4.31 3.36
N GLU A 104 1.14 4.05 3.14
CA GLU A 104 0.03 4.71 3.86
C GLU A 104 0.15 4.53 5.37
N LYS A 105 0.52 3.35 5.83
CA LYS A 105 0.57 3.02 7.27
C LYS A 105 1.95 3.24 7.91
N GLY A 106 2.94 3.66 7.13
CA GLY A 106 4.25 4.05 7.65
C GLY A 106 5.22 2.89 7.93
N PHE A 107 5.03 1.76 7.26
CA PHE A 107 5.93 0.60 7.37
C PHE A 107 7.17 0.69 6.47
N VAL A 108 7.26 1.70 5.61
CA VAL A 108 8.36 1.93 4.69
C VAL A 108 8.93 3.33 4.90
N ARG A 109 10.19 3.51 4.50
CA ARG A 109 10.80 4.83 4.36
C ARG A 109 11.15 5.13 2.91
N PRO A 110 11.13 6.40 2.49
CA PRO A 110 11.67 6.79 1.20
C PRO A 110 13.16 6.51 1.13
N LEU A 111 13.65 6.11 -0.04
CA LEU A 111 15.08 6.03 -0.32
C LEU A 111 15.64 7.43 -0.52
N ALA A 112 16.79 7.71 0.11
CA ALA A 112 17.55 8.93 -0.17
C ALA A 112 18.13 8.89 -1.60
N PRO A 113 18.35 10.06 -2.26
CA PRO A 113 18.91 10.11 -3.62
C PRO A 113 20.22 9.30 -3.77
N ALA A 114 21.09 9.33 -2.78
CA ALA A 114 22.32 8.55 -2.78
C ALA A 114 22.09 7.04 -2.77
N GLU A 115 21.07 6.57 -2.05
CA GLU A 115 20.66 5.15 -2.03
C GLU A 115 20.08 4.72 -3.39
N VAL A 116 19.29 5.59 -4.03
CA VAL A 116 18.78 5.35 -5.39
C VAL A 116 19.93 5.22 -6.38
N GLN A 117 20.91 6.11 -6.30
CA GLN A 117 22.09 6.05 -7.15
C GLN A 117 22.94 4.79 -6.91
N ALA A 118 23.10 4.38 -5.66
CA ALA A 118 23.80 3.14 -5.32
C ALA A 118 23.05 1.92 -5.88
N LEU A 119 21.73 1.88 -5.75
CA LEU A 119 20.88 0.83 -6.29
C LEU A 119 20.93 0.79 -7.83
N ALA A 120 20.98 1.94 -8.49
CA ALA A 120 21.08 2.07 -9.94
C ALA A 120 22.38 1.48 -10.54
N ARG A 121 23.41 1.24 -9.72
CA ARG A 121 24.65 0.57 -10.16
C ARG A 121 24.46 -0.94 -10.34
N THR A 122 23.54 -1.53 -9.59
CA THR A 122 23.27 -2.98 -9.60
C THR A 122 21.97 -3.33 -10.31
N LEU A 123 20.96 -2.46 -10.20
CA LEU A 123 19.65 -2.65 -10.82
C LEU A 123 19.35 -1.49 -11.78
N ARG A 124 19.08 -1.82 -13.02
CA ARG A 124 18.73 -0.81 -14.02
C ARG A 124 17.28 -0.39 -13.92
N VAL A 125 16.40 -1.36 -13.85
CA VAL A 125 14.96 -1.16 -13.86
C VAL A 125 14.36 -1.80 -12.60
N ILE A 126 13.51 -1.06 -11.93
CA ILE A 126 12.65 -1.56 -10.86
C ILE A 126 11.18 -1.36 -11.21
N HIS A 127 10.30 -2.08 -10.56
CA HIS A 127 8.88 -1.77 -10.59
C HIS A 127 8.53 -0.84 -9.44
N CYS A 128 7.84 0.26 -9.74
CA CYS A 128 7.41 1.21 -8.71
C CYS A 128 6.50 0.49 -7.71
N SER A 129 6.87 0.54 -6.43
CA SER A 129 6.11 -0.10 -5.36
C SER A 129 4.70 0.47 -5.20
N SER A 130 4.45 1.69 -5.67
CA SER A 130 3.14 2.34 -5.58
C SER A 130 2.23 2.01 -6.77
N CYS A 131 2.71 2.13 -8.01
CA CYS A 131 1.87 1.98 -9.20
C CYS A 131 2.25 0.80 -10.10
N GLY A 132 3.32 0.06 -9.77
CA GLY A 132 3.77 -1.09 -10.55
C GLY A 132 4.49 -0.76 -11.86
N ALA A 133 4.59 0.51 -12.28
CA ALA A 133 5.23 0.89 -13.53
C ALA A 133 6.73 0.59 -13.49
N PRO A 134 7.34 0.11 -14.61
CA PRO A 134 8.78 -0.05 -14.70
C PRO A 134 9.47 1.31 -14.75
N VAL A 135 10.52 1.49 -13.97
CA VAL A 135 11.26 2.75 -13.85
C VAL A 135 12.76 2.51 -13.96
N ASP A 136 13.44 3.26 -14.85
CA ASP A 136 14.90 3.25 -14.95
C ASP A 136 15.49 4.16 -13.87
N LEU A 137 16.17 3.56 -12.88
CA LEU A 137 16.75 4.25 -11.74
C LEU A 137 17.90 5.21 -12.12
N ARG A 138 18.47 5.08 -13.31
CA ARG A 138 19.52 5.98 -13.78
C ARG A 138 18.99 7.31 -14.28
N GLN A 139 17.71 7.35 -14.66
CA GLN A 139 17.06 8.53 -15.20
C GLN A 139 16.14 9.22 -14.20
N HIS A 140 15.68 8.50 -13.17
CA HIS A 140 14.65 8.98 -12.28
C HIS A 140 14.98 8.73 -10.82
N HIS A 141 14.76 9.73 -9.97
CA HIS A 141 14.87 9.64 -8.51
C HIS A 141 13.51 9.37 -7.81
N ALA A 142 12.44 9.46 -8.57
CA ALA A 142 11.09 9.12 -8.17
C ALA A 142 10.35 8.56 -9.39
N CYS A 143 9.22 7.90 -9.16
CA CYS A 143 8.43 7.35 -10.26
C CYS A 143 7.88 8.47 -11.17
N PRO A 144 8.19 8.49 -12.48
CA PRO A 144 7.71 9.52 -13.39
C PRO A 144 6.20 9.45 -13.61
N TYR A 145 5.57 8.31 -13.34
CA TYR A 145 4.14 8.07 -13.59
C TYR A 145 3.25 8.49 -12.40
N CYS A 146 3.60 8.10 -11.18
CA CYS A 146 2.79 8.38 -10.01
C CYS A 146 3.43 9.39 -9.04
N ARG A 147 4.66 9.82 -9.33
CA ARG A 147 5.46 10.74 -8.52
C ARG A 147 5.79 10.26 -7.10
N SER A 148 5.51 8.99 -6.81
CA SER A 148 5.93 8.39 -5.53
C SER A 148 7.44 8.34 -5.45
N ALA A 149 7.98 8.69 -4.29
CA ALA A 149 9.37 8.38 -3.97
C ALA A 149 9.58 6.86 -3.97
N PHE A 150 10.76 6.40 -4.35
CA PHE A 150 11.13 5.00 -4.16
C PHE A 150 11.24 4.73 -2.67
N SER A 151 10.63 3.65 -2.23
CA SER A 151 10.57 3.30 -0.82
C SER A 151 11.05 1.87 -0.59
N LEU A 152 11.60 1.65 0.58
CA LEU A 152 12.10 0.37 1.03
C LEU A 152 11.34 -0.06 2.28
N LEU A 153 11.02 -1.34 2.37
CA LEU A 153 10.59 -1.96 3.61
C LEU A 153 11.81 -2.02 4.54
N ASP A 154 11.92 -1.03 5.40
CA ASP A 154 13.04 -0.87 6.31
C ASP A 154 12.72 -1.55 7.64
N PRO A 155 13.56 -2.46 8.16
CA PRO A 155 13.31 -3.14 9.43
C PRO A 155 13.07 -2.18 10.61
N ASP A 156 13.78 -1.05 10.64
CA ASP A 156 13.62 -0.06 11.70
C ASP A 156 12.29 0.69 11.55
N ALA A 157 11.90 1.07 10.33
CA ALA A 157 10.60 1.68 10.06
C ALA A 157 9.45 0.72 10.40
N VAL A 158 9.60 -0.56 10.07
CA VAL A 158 8.62 -1.61 10.43
C VAL A 158 8.51 -1.73 11.95
N THR A 159 9.64 -1.83 12.65
CA THR A 159 9.68 -1.95 14.11
C THR A 159 9.01 -0.75 14.79
N GLN A 160 9.35 0.46 14.37
CA GLN A 160 8.75 1.69 14.90
C GLN A 160 7.25 1.79 14.60
N ALA A 161 6.83 1.41 13.38
CA ALA A 161 5.42 1.41 13.02
C ALA A 161 4.64 0.39 13.85
N MET A 162 5.17 -0.83 14.01
CA MET A 162 4.55 -1.86 14.84
C MET A 162 4.40 -1.40 16.30
N GLN A 163 5.44 -0.80 16.89
CA GLN A 163 5.38 -0.26 18.26
C GLN A 163 4.29 0.80 18.37
N ARG A 164 4.22 1.78 17.46
CA ARG A 164 3.16 2.81 17.46
C ARG A 164 1.76 2.22 17.41
N TYR A 165 1.55 1.18 16.61
CA TYR A 165 0.24 0.53 16.51
C TYR A 165 -0.09 -0.30 17.73
N GLN A 166 0.90 -0.99 18.34
CA GLN A 166 0.73 -1.72 19.60
C GLN A 166 0.36 -0.79 20.75
N GLU A 167 1.11 0.31 20.95
CA GLU A 167 0.84 1.32 21.97
C GLU A 167 -0.57 1.92 21.81
N ARG A 168 -1.01 2.19 20.57
CA ARG A 168 -2.36 2.68 20.31
C ARG A 168 -3.42 1.62 20.60
N SER A 169 -3.15 0.35 20.32
CA SER A 169 -4.07 -0.74 20.65
C SER A 169 -4.25 -0.86 22.17
N GLU A 170 -3.17 -0.79 22.93
CA GLU A 170 -3.20 -0.82 24.39
C GLU A 170 -3.94 0.37 25.01
N GLN A 171 -3.84 1.56 24.39
CA GLN A 171 -4.55 2.77 24.85
C GLN A 171 -6.05 2.73 24.55
N GLN A 172 -6.49 1.90 23.59
CA GLN A 172 -7.90 1.75 23.18
C GLN A 172 -8.58 0.57 23.87
N ALA A 173 -7.81 -0.28 24.52
CA ALA A 173 -8.32 -1.41 25.29
C ALA A 173 -8.76 -0.98 26.70
#